data_b6e664a94ccd4795c7148be194a5e777
#
_entry.id   b6e664a94ccd4795c7148be194a5e777
#
_cell.length_a   1.000
_cell.length_b   1.000
_cell.length_c   1.000
_cell.angle_alpha   90.00
_cell.angle_beta   90.00
_cell.angle_gamma   90.00
#
_symmetry.space_group_name_H-M   'P 1'
#
loop_
_entity.id
_entity.type
_entity.pdbx_description
1 polymer ?
#
loop_
_entity_poly.entity_id
_entity_poly.type
_entity_poly.pdbx_seq_one_letter_code
_entity_poly.pdbx_strand_id
1 'polypeptide(L)'
;DSSYAGVYQAVIDDCRENGAFDPTTMGTVPNVGLMAQKAEEYGSHDKTFVMPTDGKVQVVDKSGTVLMEHDVEANDIWRACQTKDIPVRNWVGLAVERARLSGMPAVFWLDPERAHDNNVRAKVEEYLKDEDTDGLDIQIMDPVAATKYSIDRIRKGEDTISVTGNVLRDYLTDLFPIMELGTSAKMLSVVPLIAGGGLFETGAGGSAPKHVQQLQEENHLRWDSLGEFLALAESFRFFARKDGNDRAGILADALDKATESVLEEGHSPSRKVNEIDNRGSHFYLALGWAKALAQQT
;
A
#
# COMPACT_ATOMS: atom_id res chain seq x y z
N ASP A 1 -13.37 -1.13 15.39
CA ASP A 1 -12.16 -1.57 16.06
C ASP A 1 -11.28 -0.37 16.41
N SER A 2 -10.91 -0.21 17.68
CA SER A 2 -10.11 0.91 18.16
C SER A 2 -8.59 0.69 18.03
N SER A 3 -8.13 -0.45 17.54
CA SER A 3 -6.70 -0.83 17.44
C SER A 3 -5.85 0.22 16.71
N TYR A 4 -6.42 0.87 15.70
CA TYR A 4 -5.68 1.80 14.85
C TYR A 4 -5.83 3.29 15.23
N ALA A 5 -6.70 3.63 16.18
CA ALA A 5 -6.84 5.01 16.66
C ALA A 5 -5.52 5.55 17.26
N GLY A 6 -4.73 4.68 17.88
CA GLY A 6 -3.44 5.01 18.45
C GLY A 6 -2.40 5.48 17.44
N VAL A 7 -2.52 5.08 16.17
CA VAL A 7 -1.65 5.53 15.06
C VAL A 7 -1.78 7.03 14.86
N TYR A 8 -3.02 7.55 14.76
CA TYR A 8 -3.28 8.98 14.64
C TYR A 8 -2.86 9.74 15.91
N GLN A 9 -3.14 9.16 17.08
CA GLN A 9 -2.77 9.78 18.35
C GLN A 9 -1.25 9.95 18.47
N ALA A 10 -0.47 8.95 18.07
CA ALA A 10 1.00 9.02 18.08
C ALA A 10 1.53 10.16 17.19
N VAL A 11 0.95 10.35 15.99
CA VAL A 11 1.31 11.46 15.10
C VAL A 11 0.92 12.81 15.69
N ILE A 12 -0.29 12.91 16.27
CA ILE A 12 -0.76 14.15 16.91
C ILE A 12 0.14 14.55 18.07
N ASP A 13 0.52 13.58 18.91
CA ASP A 13 1.37 13.84 20.07
C ASP A 13 2.78 14.26 19.64
N ASP A 14 3.35 13.61 18.65
CA ASP A 14 4.62 14.00 18.05
C ASP A 14 4.56 15.42 17.46
N CYS A 15 3.52 15.74 16.70
CA CYS A 15 3.37 17.09 16.13
C CYS A 15 3.16 18.17 17.19
N ARG A 16 2.55 17.85 18.34
CA ARG A 16 2.43 18.76 19.48
C ARG A 16 3.77 19.03 20.13
N GLU A 17 4.61 18.03 20.24
CA GLU A 17 5.93 18.11 20.87
C GLU A 17 6.98 18.74 19.94
N ASN A 18 7.02 18.30 18.69
CA ASN A 18 8.11 18.59 17.75
C ASN A 18 7.69 19.53 16.58
N GLY A 19 6.42 19.95 16.55
CA GLY A 19 5.89 20.78 15.46
C GLY A 19 5.52 19.99 14.21
N ALA A 20 5.05 20.70 13.18
CA ALA A 20 4.72 20.12 11.90
C ALA A 20 5.95 19.52 11.21
N PHE A 21 5.73 18.51 10.36
CA PHE A 21 6.77 17.98 9.48
C PHE A 21 7.09 18.99 8.38
N ASP A 22 8.37 19.07 8.00
CA ASP A 22 8.81 19.79 6.80
C ASP A 22 8.80 18.83 5.61
N PRO A 23 7.88 19.01 4.64
CA PRO A 23 7.81 18.15 3.47
C PRO A 23 9.09 18.10 2.63
N THR A 24 9.95 19.13 2.75
CA THR A 24 11.18 19.22 1.96
C THR A 24 12.34 18.41 2.52
N THR A 25 12.29 18.04 3.79
CA THR A 25 13.36 17.33 4.49
C THR A 25 12.96 15.99 5.08
N MET A 26 11.66 15.74 5.27
CA MET A 26 11.16 14.50 5.85
C MET A 26 11.39 13.30 4.92
N GLY A 27 11.58 12.13 5.51
CA GLY A 27 11.54 10.85 4.83
C GLY A 27 10.11 10.46 4.39
N THR A 28 9.98 9.25 3.82
CA THR A 28 8.70 8.69 3.36
C THR A 28 8.43 7.33 3.95
N VAL A 29 7.15 6.89 3.91
CA VAL A 29 6.71 5.58 4.39
C VAL A 29 5.97 4.86 3.26
N PRO A 30 6.70 4.27 2.28
CA PRO A 30 6.10 3.41 1.27
C PRO A 30 5.45 2.18 1.90
N ASN A 31 4.54 1.54 1.18
CA ASN A 31 3.74 0.45 1.70
C ASN A 31 3.86 -0.85 0.88
N VAL A 32 3.89 -1.97 1.57
CA VAL A 32 3.63 -3.31 1.04
C VAL A 32 2.35 -3.83 1.71
N GLY A 33 1.27 -3.94 0.94
CA GLY A 33 -0.07 -4.19 1.46
C GLY A 33 -0.55 -5.63 1.24
N LEU A 34 -1.04 -6.28 2.30
CA LEU A 34 -1.75 -7.54 2.20
C LEU A 34 -3.20 -7.26 1.80
N MET A 35 -3.41 -7.07 0.49
CA MET A 35 -4.75 -6.81 0.00
C MET A 35 -5.02 -7.50 -1.32
N ALA A 36 -5.81 -7.43 -2.12
CA ALA A 36 -6.13 -8.10 -3.37
C ALA A 36 -6.53 -9.58 -3.23
N GLN A 37 -7.53 -9.97 -3.99
CA GLN A 37 -7.94 -11.34 -4.27
C GLN A 37 -8.14 -12.24 -3.04
N LYS A 38 -8.82 -11.72 -1.99
CA LYS A 38 -9.06 -12.41 -0.72
C LYS A 38 -7.78 -12.61 0.12
N ALA A 39 -6.79 -11.78 -0.06
CA ALA A 39 -5.60 -11.79 0.78
C ALA A 39 -5.97 -11.45 2.24
N GLU A 40 -6.74 -10.41 2.45
CA GLU A 40 -7.30 -10.04 3.75
C GLU A 40 -8.63 -9.31 3.53
N GLU A 41 -9.67 -9.61 4.26
CA GLU A 41 -10.99 -8.94 4.27
C GLU A 41 -11.60 -8.61 2.88
N TYR A 42 -10.81 -8.67 1.82
CA TYR A 42 -11.21 -8.36 0.47
C TYR A 42 -12.16 -9.43 -0.10
N GLY A 43 -13.28 -8.97 -0.67
CA GLY A 43 -14.27 -9.86 -1.26
C GLY A 43 -15.08 -10.68 -0.25
N SER A 44 -15.01 -10.35 1.05
CA SER A 44 -15.78 -11.01 2.11
C SER A 44 -17.27 -10.63 2.12
N HIS A 45 -17.66 -9.68 1.28
CA HIS A 45 -19.06 -9.22 1.20
C HIS A 45 -20.05 -10.30 0.73
N ASP A 46 -19.60 -11.32 0.03
CA ASP A 46 -20.36 -12.49 -0.38
C ASP A 46 -20.69 -13.46 0.77
N LYS A 47 -20.11 -13.25 1.94
CA LYS A 47 -20.31 -14.01 3.18
C LYS A 47 -21.10 -13.19 4.21
N THR A 48 -22.15 -12.55 3.78
CA THR A 48 -22.97 -11.67 4.61
C THR A 48 -24.38 -12.22 4.69
N PHE A 49 -24.90 -12.36 5.90
CA PHE A 49 -26.21 -12.95 6.21
C PHE A 49 -26.98 -12.06 7.17
N VAL A 50 -28.28 -11.95 6.98
CA VAL A 50 -29.21 -11.37 7.98
C VAL A 50 -29.80 -12.53 8.77
N MET A 51 -29.72 -12.46 10.09
CA MET A 51 -30.26 -13.49 10.98
C MET A 51 -31.79 -13.40 11.00
N PRO A 52 -32.50 -14.48 10.65
CA PRO A 52 -33.97 -14.46 10.61
C PRO A 52 -34.62 -14.55 12.01
N THR A 53 -33.89 -15.06 13.00
CA THR A 53 -34.36 -15.30 14.38
C THR A 53 -33.17 -15.25 15.34
N ASP A 54 -33.47 -15.10 16.64
CA ASP A 54 -32.50 -15.32 17.70
C ASP A 54 -31.93 -16.73 17.61
N GLY A 55 -30.66 -16.89 17.92
CA GLY A 55 -29.99 -18.19 17.86
C GLY A 55 -28.50 -18.11 17.98
N LYS A 56 -27.80 -19.03 17.29
CA LYS A 56 -26.35 -19.13 17.29
C LYS A 56 -25.81 -19.28 15.88
N VAL A 57 -24.74 -18.56 15.57
CA VAL A 57 -23.93 -18.80 14.39
C VAL A 57 -22.74 -19.64 14.77
N GLN A 58 -22.50 -20.73 14.04
CA GLN A 58 -21.42 -21.67 14.29
C GLN A 58 -20.53 -21.82 13.05
N VAL A 59 -19.23 -21.90 13.28
CA VAL A 59 -18.27 -22.39 12.30
C VAL A 59 -17.96 -23.84 12.62
N VAL A 60 -18.29 -24.74 11.69
CA VAL A 60 -18.21 -26.18 11.90
C VAL A 60 -17.27 -26.79 10.85
N ASP A 61 -16.36 -27.67 11.26
CA ASP A 61 -15.49 -28.40 10.36
C ASP A 61 -16.22 -29.57 9.64
N LYS A 62 -15.52 -30.25 8.75
CA LYS A 62 -16.08 -31.40 7.99
C LYS A 62 -16.47 -32.59 8.89
N SER A 63 -15.92 -32.70 10.11
CA SER A 63 -16.24 -33.75 11.06
C SER A 63 -17.46 -33.43 11.92
N GLY A 64 -17.99 -32.22 11.83
CA GLY A 64 -19.08 -31.72 12.67
C GLY A 64 -18.61 -31.07 13.98
N THR A 65 -17.31 -30.84 14.16
CA THR A 65 -16.76 -30.17 15.32
C THR A 65 -17.01 -28.68 15.21
N VAL A 66 -17.62 -28.09 16.25
CA VAL A 66 -17.82 -26.64 16.36
C VAL A 66 -16.48 -25.99 16.72
N LEU A 67 -15.95 -25.18 15.79
CA LEU A 67 -14.68 -24.45 15.95
C LEU A 67 -14.91 -23.10 16.62
N MET A 68 -16.07 -22.48 16.39
CA MET A 68 -16.43 -21.15 16.86
C MET A 68 -17.94 -21.03 16.93
N GLU A 69 -18.44 -20.34 17.94
CA GLU A 69 -19.88 -20.11 18.16
C GLU A 69 -20.11 -18.70 18.70
N HIS A 70 -21.16 -18.03 18.19
CA HIS A 70 -21.60 -16.71 18.68
C HIS A 70 -23.11 -16.67 18.80
N ASP A 71 -23.62 -16.09 19.89
CA ASP A 71 -25.02 -15.76 20.02
C ASP A 71 -25.39 -14.59 19.11
N VAL A 72 -26.57 -14.67 18.52
CA VAL A 72 -27.10 -13.65 17.59
C VAL A 72 -28.58 -13.40 17.86
N GLU A 73 -29.04 -12.19 17.58
CA GLU A 73 -30.44 -11.78 17.64
C GLU A 73 -31.06 -11.67 16.25
N ALA A 74 -32.39 -11.67 16.20
CA ALA A 74 -33.11 -11.46 14.95
C ALA A 74 -32.73 -10.11 14.31
N ASN A 75 -32.48 -10.12 13.00
CA ASN A 75 -32.02 -9.00 12.17
C ASN A 75 -30.54 -8.62 12.37
N ASP A 76 -29.76 -9.31 13.19
CA ASP A 76 -28.32 -9.13 13.19
C ASP A 76 -27.73 -9.40 11.81
N ILE A 77 -26.67 -8.67 11.46
CA ILE A 77 -25.91 -8.89 10.22
C ILE A 77 -24.60 -9.61 10.57
N TRP A 78 -24.52 -10.87 10.16
CA TRP A 78 -23.31 -11.66 10.29
C TRP A 78 -22.44 -11.56 9.05
N ARG A 79 -21.13 -11.36 9.23
CA ARG A 79 -20.15 -11.39 8.15
C ARG A 79 -19.01 -12.33 8.48
N ALA A 80 -18.55 -13.07 7.50
CA ALA A 80 -17.35 -13.89 7.61
C ALA A 80 -16.29 -13.40 6.60
N CYS A 81 -15.06 -13.23 7.07
CA CYS A 81 -13.91 -12.90 6.24
C CYS A 81 -12.99 -14.11 6.09
N GLN A 82 -12.31 -14.18 4.97
CA GLN A 82 -11.32 -15.22 4.69
C GLN A 82 -10.03 -14.57 4.22
N THR A 83 -8.92 -14.92 4.90
CA THR A 83 -7.56 -14.61 4.43
C THR A 83 -6.92 -15.87 3.91
N LYS A 84 -6.46 -15.85 2.67
CA LYS A 84 -5.80 -17.00 2.05
C LYS A 84 -4.31 -17.04 2.38
N ASP A 85 -3.78 -18.24 2.52
CA ASP A 85 -2.39 -18.48 2.87
C ASP A 85 -1.40 -18.02 1.78
N ILE A 86 -1.67 -18.38 0.52
CA ILE A 86 -0.80 -18.05 -0.62
C ILE A 86 -0.51 -16.55 -0.73
N PRO A 87 -1.50 -15.63 -0.67
CA PRO A 87 -1.23 -14.20 -0.65
C PRO A 87 -0.41 -13.72 0.55
N VAL A 88 -0.58 -14.33 1.73
CA VAL A 88 0.22 -13.97 2.92
C VAL A 88 1.69 -14.32 2.70
N ARG A 89 1.99 -15.53 2.20
CA ARG A 89 3.36 -15.93 1.86
C ARG A 89 3.98 -15.01 0.82
N ASN A 90 3.25 -14.68 -0.24
CA ASN A 90 3.72 -13.76 -1.28
C ASN A 90 3.95 -12.34 -0.76
N TRP A 91 3.08 -11.85 0.14
CA TRP A 91 3.22 -10.55 0.80
C TRP A 91 4.50 -10.46 1.64
N VAL A 92 4.85 -11.53 2.37
CA VAL A 92 6.12 -11.62 3.11
C VAL A 92 7.31 -11.55 2.16
N GLY A 93 7.30 -12.33 1.08
CA GLY A 93 8.35 -12.30 0.06
C GLY A 93 8.52 -10.93 -0.59
N LEU A 94 7.40 -10.25 -0.92
CA LEU A 94 7.43 -8.87 -1.45
C LEU A 94 8.05 -7.88 -0.46
N ALA A 95 7.79 -8.01 0.84
CA ALA A 95 8.39 -7.14 1.86
C ALA A 95 9.91 -7.33 1.92
N VAL A 96 10.40 -8.58 1.89
CA VAL A 96 11.83 -8.91 1.87
C VAL A 96 12.49 -8.39 0.59
N GLU A 97 11.87 -8.62 -0.57
CA GLU A 97 12.35 -8.12 -1.85
C GLU A 97 12.48 -6.59 -1.87
N ARG A 98 11.44 -5.87 -1.39
CA ARG A 98 11.47 -4.41 -1.35
C ARG A 98 12.51 -3.87 -0.37
N ALA A 99 12.68 -4.51 0.80
CA ALA A 99 13.76 -4.15 1.73
C ALA A 99 15.14 -4.32 1.09
N ARG A 100 15.36 -5.42 0.37
CA ARG A 100 16.63 -5.70 -0.31
C ARG A 100 16.92 -4.72 -1.44
N LEU A 101 15.94 -4.42 -2.28
CA LEU A 101 16.09 -3.50 -3.41
C LEU A 101 16.33 -2.04 -2.97
N SER A 102 15.71 -1.63 -1.87
CA SER A 102 15.76 -0.24 -1.41
C SER A 102 16.81 0.02 -0.33
N GLY A 103 17.24 -1.00 0.38
CA GLY A 103 18.07 -0.87 1.59
C GLY A 103 17.34 -0.27 2.80
N MET A 104 16.01 -0.08 2.70
CA MET A 104 15.19 0.48 3.76
C MET A 104 14.80 -0.60 4.78
N PRO A 105 14.62 -0.25 6.08
CA PRO A 105 13.94 -1.11 7.02
C PRO A 105 12.52 -1.45 6.57
N ALA A 106 12.10 -2.70 6.74
CA ALA A 106 10.72 -3.13 6.54
C ALA A 106 10.09 -3.53 7.86
N VAL A 107 8.98 -2.89 8.20
CA VAL A 107 8.28 -3.10 9.47
C VAL A 107 6.91 -3.69 9.19
N PHE A 108 6.66 -4.90 9.71
CA PHE A 108 5.33 -5.51 9.73
C PHE A 108 4.52 -4.90 10.88
N TRP A 109 3.39 -4.28 10.57
CA TRP A 109 2.51 -3.61 11.52
C TRP A 109 1.40 -4.57 11.95
N LEU A 110 1.62 -5.31 13.02
CA LEU A 110 0.72 -6.36 13.47
C LEU A 110 0.46 -6.22 14.97
N ASP A 111 -0.81 -5.98 15.32
CA ASP A 111 -1.27 -5.82 16.70
C ASP A 111 -1.40 -7.21 17.38
N PRO A 112 -0.61 -7.52 18.39
CA PRO A 112 -0.68 -8.82 19.09
C PRO A 112 -2.02 -9.04 19.82
N GLU A 113 -2.75 -7.96 20.15
CA GLU A 113 -4.04 -8.03 20.84
C GLU A 113 -5.22 -8.22 19.85
N ARG A 114 -4.99 -8.00 18.56
CA ARG A 114 -5.98 -8.26 17.52
C ARG A 114 -5.85 -9.70 17.03
N ALA A 115 -6.88 -10.52 17.22
CA ALA A 115 -6.84 -11.96 16.91
C ALA A 115 -6.43 -12.28 15.46
N HIS A 116 -6.87 -11.46 14.49
CA HIS A 116 -6.46 -11.62 13.08
C HIS A 116 -4.97 -11.36 12.90
N ASP A 117 -4.47 -10.22 13.41
CA ASP A 117 -3.05 -9.83 13.27
C ASP A 117 -2.13 -10.82 13.98
N ASN A 118 -2.55 -11.35 15.13
CA ASN A 118 -1.78 -12.38 15.85
C ASN A 118 -1.62 -13.68 15.04
N ASN A 119 -2.67 -14.10 14.32
CA ASN A 119 -2.57 -15.25 13.42
C ASN A 119 -1.70 -14.94 12.18
N VAL A 120 -1.80 -13.74 11.63
CA VAL A 120 -0.93 -13.30 10.51
C VAL A 120 0.52 -13.22 10.97
N ARG A 121 0.79 -12.71 12.19
CA ARG A 121 2.12 -12.64 12.79
C ARG A 121 2.79 -14.02 12.86
N ALA A 122 2.07 -15.03 13.33
CA ALA A 122 2.59 -16.40 13.38
C ALA A 122 3.02 -16.91 11.98
N LYS A 123 2.25 -16.57 10.95
CA LYS A 123 2.61 -16.89 9.55
C LYS A 123 3.82 -16.09 9.06
N VAL A 124 3.91 -14.81 9.39
CA VAL A 124 5.08 -13.99 9.04
C VAL A 124 6.35 -14.57 9.67
N GLU A 125 6.32 -14.90 10.96
CA GLU A 125 7.44 -15.51 11.68
C GLU A 125 7.85 -16.88 11.11
N GLU A 126 6.90 -17.62 10.54
CA GLU A 126 7.16 -18.87 9.82
C GLU A 126 7.79 -18.62 8.45
N TYR A 127 7.20 -17.74 7.64
CA TYR A 127 7.61 -17.53 6.25
C TYR A 127 8.91 -16.76 6.09
N LEU A 128 9.24 -15.89 7.04
CA LEU A 128 10.55 -15.22 7.06
C LEU A 128 11.72 -16.21 7.18
N LYS A 129 11.49 -17.43 7.70
CA LYS A 129 12.53 -18.47 7.76
C LYS A 129 12.87 -19.07 6.39
N ASP A 130 11.92 -18.96 5.44
CA ASP A 130 12.10 -19.44 4.07
C ASP A 130 12.75 -18.37 3.17
N GLU A 131 12.86 -17.13 3.66
CA GLU A 131 13.40 -15.99 2.91
C GLU A 131 14.85 -15.70 3.31
N ASP A 132 15.65 -15.24 2.35
CA ASP A 132 16.98 -14.71 2.65
C ASP A 132 16.86 -13.29 3.24
N THR A 133 17.03 -13.18 4.55
CA THR A 133 16.96 -11.91 5.29
C THR A 133 18.31 -11.35 5.71
N ASP A 134 19.39 -11.96 5.27
CA ASP A 134 20.75 -11.55 5.66
C ASP A 134 21.05 -10.10 5.27
N GLY A 135 21.47 -9.32 6.25
CA GLY A 135 21.79 -7.89 6.06
C GLY A 135 20.60 -6.97 5.93
N LEU A 136 19.35 -7.46 6.11
CA LEU A 136 18.14 -6.67 6.08
C LEU A 136 17.67 -6.32 7.50
N ASP A 137 17.13 -5.11 7.66
CA ASP A 137 16.41 -4.69 8.88
C ASP A 137 14.92 -4.97 8.70
N ILE A 138 14.46 -6.13 9.19
CA ILE A 138 13.06 -6.55 9.13
C ILE A 138 12.53 -6.70 10.54
N GLN A 139 11.47 -5.99 10.87
CA GLN A 139 10.90 -5.91 12.21
C GLN A 139 9.41 -6.22 12.20
N ILE A 140 8.88 -6.67 13.33
CA ILE A 140 7.45 -6.83 13.58
C ILE A 140 7.10 -6.00 14.81
N MET A 141 6.21 -5.02 14.64
CA MET A 141 5.82 -4.10 15.72
C MET A 141 4.30 -3.97 15.78
N ASP A 142 3.78 -3.62 16.96
CA ASP A 142 2.40 -3.13 17.06
C ASP A 142 2.25 -1.79 16.31
N PRO A 143 1.03 -1.43 15.85
CA PRO A 143 0.83 -0.26 15.01
C PRO A 143 1.27 1.07 15.65
N VAL A 144 1.17 1.23 16.96
CA VAL A 144 1.59 2.47 17.65
C VAL A 144 3.11 2.56 17.72
N ALA A 145 3.78 1.46 18.07
CA ALA A 145 5.25 1.41 18.09
C ALA A 145 5.83 1.60 16.68
N ALA A 146 5.24 0.96 15.67
CA ALA A 146 5.62 1.12 14.27
C ALA A 146 5.43 2.56 13.76
N THR A 147 4.35 3.24 14.21
CA THR A 147 4.14 4.66 13.92
C THR A 147 5.25 5.51 14.51
N LYS A 148 5.56 5.35 15.79
CA LYS A 148 6.62 6.12 16.47
C LYS A 148 7.98 5.87 15.83
N TYR A 149 8.32 4.62 15.55
CA TYR A 149 9.54 4.27 14.85
C TYR A 149 9.64 4.96 13.48
N SER A 150 8.54 4.93 12.70
CA SER A 150 8.50 5.58 11.39
C SER A 150 8.63 7.11 11.49
N ILE A 151 7.95 7.74 12.47
CA ILE A 151 8.01 9.17 12.73
C ILE A 151 9.43 9.61 13.07
N ASP A 152 10.10 8.91 13.98
CA ASP A 152 11.48 9.22 14.38
C ASP A 152 12.45 9.18 13.19
N ARG A 153 12.22 8.28 12.24
CA ARG A 153 13.03 8.13 11.04
C ARG A 153 12.72 9.21 10.01
N ILE A 154 11.44 9.43 9.69
CA ILE A 154 11.07 10.43 8.68
C ILE A 154 11.44 11.85 9.11
N ARG A 155 11.48 12.15 10.40
CA ARG A 155 12.03 13.44 10.91
C ARG A 155 13.51 13.62 10.63
N LYS A 156 14.26 12.53 10.48
CA LYS A 156 15.68 12.54 10.10
C LYS A 156 15.90 12.50 8.59
N GLY A 157 14.83 12.46 7.80
CA GLY A 157 14.90 12.29 6.35
C GLY A 157 15.14 10.84 5.92
N GLU A 158 14.91 9.87 6.82
CA GLU A 158 15.09 8.44 6.55
C GLU A 158 13.75 7.77 6.21
N ASP A 159 13.76 6.83 5.27
CA ASP A 159 12.59 6.12 4.81
C ASP A 159 12.36 4.82 5.58
N THR A 160 11.10 4.35 5.62
CA THR A 160 10.72 3.08 6.25
C THR A 160 9.59 2.42 5.48
N ILE A 161 9.75 1.17 5.09
CA ILE A 161 8.68 0.40 4.43
C ILE A 161 7.66 -0.05 5.49
N SER A 162 6.42 0.40 5.36
CA SER A 162 5.30 -0.14 6.12
C SER A 162 4.76 -1.40 5.45
N VAL A 163 4.70 -2.52 6.19
CA VAL A 163 4.18 -3.80 5.72
C VAL A 163 2.90 -4.09 6.48
N THR A 164 1.75 -3.91 5.83
CA THR A 164 0.46 -3.82 6.53
C THR A 164 -0.62 -4.69 5.91
N GLY A 165 -1.63 -5.01 6.72
CA GLY A 165 -2.89 -5.51 6.25
C GLY A 165 -3.70 -4.45 5.49
N ASN A 166 -4.82 -4.87 4.91
CA ASN A 166 -5.66 -4.02 4.07
C ASN A 166 -6.26 -2.82 4.83
N VAL A 167 -6.79 -3.06 6.01
CA VAL A 167 -7.47 -1.99 6.80
C VAL A 167 -6.47 -0.93 7.24
N LEU A 168 -5.36 -1.35 7.84
CA LEU A 168 -4.32 -0.40 8.30
C LEU A 168 -3.68 0.37 7.14
N ARG A 169 -3.52 -0.26 5.98
CA ARG A 169 -3.04 0.41 4.77
C ARG A 169 -3.90 1.64 4.44
N ASP A 170 -5.22 1.50 4.49
CA ASP A 170 -6.13 2.61 4.20
C ASP A 170 -5.96 3.77 5.20
N TYR A 171 -5.76 3.47 6.49
CA TYR A 171 -5.45 4.49 7.49
C TYR A 171 -4.12 5.20 7.18
N LEU A 172 -3.07 4.45 6.81
CA LEU A 172 -1.76 5.03 6.50
C LEU A 172 -1.78 5.86 5.22
N THR A 173 -2.64 5.53 4.26
CA THR A 173 -2.86 6.32 3.04
C THR A 173 -3.32 7.74 3.35
N ASP A 174 -4.14 7.90 4.38
CA ASP A 174 -4.65 9.20 4.84
C ASP A 174 -3.75 9.86 5.90
N LEU A 175 -2.60 9.30 6.20
CA LEU A 175 -1.70 9.81 7.24
C LEU A 175 -0.38 10.31 6.66
N PHE A 176 0.52 9.42 6.25
CA PHE A 176 1.86 9.79 5.80
C PHE A 176 1.87 10.61 4.50
N PRO A 177 1.15 10.25 3.44
CA PRO A 177 1.08 11.08 2.25
C PRO A 177 0.49 12.47 2.49
N ILE A 178 -0.44 12.61 3.44
CA ILE A 178 -1.00 13.92 3.81
C ILE A 178 0.05 14.79 4.49
N MET A 179 0.88 14.24 5.35
CA MET A 179 1.99 14.97 5.96
C MET A 179 3.04 15.40 4.92
N GLU A 180 3.31 14.54 3.92
CA GLU A 180 4.27 14.83 2.86
C GLU A 180 3.75 15.83 1.82
N LEU A 181 2.52 15.68 1.37
CA LEU A 181 1.98 16.36 0.19
C LEU A 181 0.74 17.19 0.49
N GLY A 182 0.15 17.04 1.65
CA GLY A 182 -1.16 17.58 1.98
C GLY A 182 -2.33 16.86 1.28
N THR A 183 -2.08 15.69 0.69
CA THR A 183 -3.07 14.86 -0.02
C THR A 183 -2.65 13.39 0.02
N SER A 184 -3.61 12.47 -0.06
CA SER A 184 -3.39 11.02 -0.12
C SER A 184 -2.92 10.50 -1.50
N ALA A 185 -2.73 11.36 -2.49
CA ALA A 185 -2.46 10.97 -3.88
C ALA A 185 -1.12 10.24 -4.10
N LYS A 186 -0.17 10.30 -3.15
CA LYS A 186 1.18 9.74 -3.35
C LYS A 186 1.30 8.27 -2.98
N MET A 187 0.39 7.67 -2.26
CA MET A 187 0.63 6.33 -1.74
C MET A 187 0.73 5.30 -2.85
N LEU A 188 1.93 4.76 -3.01
CA LEU A 188 2.19 3.56 -3.81
C LEU A 188 2.27 2.37 -2.87
N SER A 189 1.38 1.41 -3.06
CA SER A 189 1.38 0.15 -2.33
C SER A 189 1.67 -0.99 -3.31
N VAL A 190 2.65 -1.82 -2.98
CA VAL A 190 2.85 -3.09 -3.69
C VAL A 190 1.98 -4.14 -3.03
N VAL A 191 1.10 -4.76 -3.81
CA VAL A 191 0.16 -5.78 -3.33
C VAL A 191 0.39 -7.12 -4.03
N PRO A 192 0.25 -8.25 -3.33
CA PRO A 192 0.45 -9.57 -3.92
C PRO A 192 -0.69 -9.95 -4.87
N LEU A 193 -0.35 -10.66 -5.95
CA LEU A 193 -1.30 -11.28 -6.86
C LEU A 193 -1.39 -12.79 -6.60
N ILE A 194 -2.59 -13.37 -6.74
CA ILE A 194 -2.77 -14.83 -6.57
C ILE A 194 -1.92 -15.64 -7.55
N ALA A 195 -1.68 -15.09 -8.74
CA ALA A 195 -0.82 -15.72 -9.76
C ALA A 195 0.68 -15.54 -9.51
N GLY A 196 1.05 -14.89 -8.40
CA GLY A 196 2.42 -14.48 -8.09
C GLY A 196 2.75 -13.09 -8.63
N GLY A 197 3.86 -12.52 -8.12
CA GLY A 197 4.26 -11.15 -8.42
C GLY A 197 3.51 -10.10 -7.60
N GLY A 198 3.81 -8.84 -7.84
CA GLY A 198 3.18 -7.70 -7.19
C GLY A 198 2.54 -6.75 -8.20
N LEU A 199 1.50 -6.06 -7.78
CA LEU A 199 0.90 -4.96 -8.52
C LEU A 199 1.05 -3.68 -7.70
N PHE A 200 1.46 -2.60 -8.36
CA PHE A 200 1.41 -1.28 -7.74
C PHE A 200 -0.03 -0.78 -7.70
N GLU A 201 -0.45 -0.35 -6.53
CA GLU A 201 -1.74 0.23 -6.31
C GLU A 201 -1.58 1.62 -5.69
N THR A 202 -2.29 2.59 -6.26
CA THR A 202 -2.28 3.97 -5.77
C THR A 202 -3.33 4.14 -4.68
N GLY A 203 -3.10 5.09 -3.79
CA GLY A 203 -4.12 5.53 -2.84
C GLY A 203 -5.30 6.19 -3.54
N ALA A 204 -6.36 6.45 -2.80
CA ALA A 204 -7.48 7.26 -3.27
C ALA A 204 -6.98 8.62 -3.76
N GLY A 205 -7.54 9.11 -4.86
CA GLY A 205 -7.12 10.35 -5.50
C GLY A 205 -7.05 11.52 -4.53
N GLY A 206 -6.09 12.42 -4.78
CA GLY A 206 -5.84 13.57 -3.94
C GLY A 206 -6.99 14.58 -3.91
N SER A 207 -6.97 15.46 -2.93
CA SER A 207 -7.91 16.55 -2.78
C SER A 207 -7.70 17.62 -3.87
N ALA A 208 -8.66 17.81 -4.77
CA ALA A 208 -8.60 18.88 -5.78
C ALA A 208 -8.43 20.27 -5.14
N PRO A 209 -9.11 20.64 -4.03
CA PRO A 209 -8.86 21.88 -3.33
C PRO A 209 -7.41 22.05 -2.90
N LYS A 210 -6.73 20.97 -2.45
CA LYS A 210 -5.32 21.04 -2.04
C LYS A 210 -4.39 21.25 -3.24
N HIS A 211 -4.67 20.62 -4.37
CA HIS A 211 -3.90 20.87 -5.60
C HIS A 211 -4.05 22.33 -6.08
N VAL A 212 -5.26 22.87 -6.03
CA VAL A 212 -5.51 24.29 -6.35
C VAL A 212 -4.75 25.20 -5.39
N GLN A 213 -4.76 24.92 -4.10
CA GLN A 213 -4.01 25.67 -3.12
C GLN A 213 -2.51 25.67 -3.41
N GLN A 214 -1.92 24.51 -3.69
CA GLN A 214 -0.49 24.38 -4.04
C GLN A 214 -0.15 25.19 -5.29
N LEU A 215 -1.02 25.17 -6.31
CA LEU A 215 -0.82 25.98 -7.52
C LEU A 215 -0.90 27.48 -7.24
N GLN A 216 -1.85 27.93 -6.43
CA GLN A 216 -2.07 29.33 -6.13
C GLN A 216 -0.99 29.91 -5.21
N GLU A 217 -0.59 29.17 -4.18
CA GLU A 217 0.32 29.68 -3.15
C GLU A 217 1.79 29.46 -3.53
N GLU A 218 2.12 28.36 -4.20
CA GLU A 218 3.49 27.92 -4.45
C GLU A 218 3.83 27.76 -5.94
N ASN A 219 2.83 27.72 -6.82
CA ASN A 219 2.97 27.35 -8.22
C ASN A 219 3.72 26.00 -8.40
N HIS A 220 3.46 25.04 -7.50
CA HIS A 220 4.17 23.77 -7.44
C HIS A 220 3.25 22.64 -7.00
N LEU A 221 3.18 21.55 -7.80
CA LEU A 221 2.36 20.37 -7.53
C LEU A 221 3.25 19.21 -7.07
N ARG A 222 3.21 18.89 -5.78
CA ARG A 222 4.06 17.87 -5.14
C ARG A 222 3.64 16.43 -5.38
N TRP A 223 2.42 16.17 -5.81
CA TRP A 223 1.93 14.81 -5.93
C TRP A 223 2.55 14.07 -7.13
N ASP A 224 2.68 12.76 -6.98
CA ASP A 224 3.20 11.86 -8.00
C ASP A 224 2.07 10.97 -8.54
N SER A 225 2.02 10.81 -9.86
CA SER A 225 1.04 9.98 -10.56
C SER A 225 1.69 8.85 -11.37
N LEU A 226 2.97 8.56 -11.18
CA LEU A 226 3.68 7.50 -11.90
C LEU A 226 3.07 6.12 -11.63
N GLY A 227 2.52 5.90 -10.44
CA GLY A 227 1.82 4.67 -10.09
C GLY A 227 0.62 4.37 -10.96
N GLU A 228 -0.15 5.39 -11.36
CA GLU A 228 -1.28 5.23 -12.28
C GLU A 228 -0.81 4.78 -13.67
N PHE A 229 0.33 5.26 -14.13
CA PHE A 229 0.90 4.83 -15.41
C PHE A 229 1.45 3.42 -15.37
N LEU A 230 2.03 2.98 -14.26
CA LEU A 230 2.40 1.58 -14.04
C LEU A 230 1.16 0.67 -14.04
N ALA A 231 0.09 1.07 -13.37
CA ALA A 231 -1.19 0.35 -13.39
C ALA A 231 -1.80 0.32 -14.80
N LEU A 232 -1.67 1.40 -15.56
CA LEU A 232 -2.12 1.47 -16.95
C LEU A 232 -1.31 0.50 -17.84
N ALA A 233 0.00 0.44 -17.68
CA ALA A 233 0.85 -0.51 -18.39
C ALA A 233 0.44 -1.96 -18.12
N GLU A 234 0.17 -2.34 -16.87
CA GLU A 234 -0.34 -3.67 -16.52
C GLU A 234 -1.74 -3.93 -17.10
N SER A 235 -2.59 -2.93 -17.18
CA SER A 235 -3.91 -3.05 -17.81
C SER A 235 -3.78 -3.33 -19.32
N PHE A 236 -2.89 -2.66 -20.02
CA PHE A 236 -2.59 -2.95 -21.41
C PHE A 236 -1.98 -4.35 -21.60
N ARG A 237 -1.11 -4.76 -20.70
CA ARG A 237 -0.48 -6.10 -20.73
C ARG A 237 -1.52 -7.20 -20.49
N PHE A 238 -2.46 -6.99 -19.59
CA PHE A 238 -3.59 -7.89 -19.38
C PHE A 238 -4.47 -8.00 -20.62
N PHE A 239 -4.81 -6.86 -21.24
CA PHE A 239 -5.61 -6.82 -22.46
C PHE A 239 -4.90 -7.53 -23.62
N ALA A 240 -3.58 -7.30 -23.79
CA ALA A 240 -2.78 -8.00 -24.79
C ALA A 240 -2.88 -9.53 -24.65
N ARG A 241 -2.73 -10.04 -23.44
CA ARG A 241 -2.82 -11.49 -23.17
C ARG A 241 -4.22 -12.05 -23.38
N LYS A 242 -5.24 -11.31 -22.93
CA LYS A 242 -6.63 -11.79 -22.97
C LYS A 242 -7.20 -11.84 -24.38
N ASP A 243 -6.94 -10.83 -25.17
CA ASP A 243 -7.54 -10.67 -26.51
C ASP A 243 -6.56 -10.91 -27.66
N GLY A 244 -5.31 -11.34 -27.37
CA GLY A 244 -4.28 -11.55 -28.38
C GLY A 244 -3.89 -10.26 -29.14
N ASN A 245 -3.89 -9.12 -28.42
CA ASN A 245 -3.64 -7.81 -29.03
C ASN A 245 -2.18 -7.37 -28.83
N ASP A 246 -1.31 -7.69 -29.79
CA ASP A 246 0.12 -7.34 -29.74
C ASP A 246 0.38 -5.84 -29.59
N ARG A 247 -0.49 -4.99 -30.16
CA ARG A 247 -0.35 -3.53 -30.04
C ARG A 247 -0.51 -3.05 -28.61
N ALA A 248 -1.40 -3.67 -27.86
CA ALA A 248 -1.56 -3.35 -26.43
C ALA A 248 -0.31 -3.74 -25.62
N GLY A 249 0.36 -4.85 -25.98
CA GLY A 249 1.65 -5.23 -25.39
C GLY A 249 2.74 -4.18 -25.66
N ILE A 250 2.85 -3.72 -26.92
CA ILE A 250 3.79 -2.66 -27.31
C ILE A 250 3.54 -1.37 -26.52
N LEU A 251 2.27 -0.98 -26.35
CA LEU A 251 1.92 0.22 -25.55
C LEU A 251 2.33 0.06 -24.08
N ALA A 252 2.13 -1.12 -23.49
CA ALA A 252 2.53 -1.43 -22.13
C ALA A 252 4.04 -1.30 -21.94
N ASP A 253 4.83 -1.97 -22.79
CA ASP A 253 6.29 -1.98 -22.71
C ASP A 253 6.90 -0.59 -22.94
N ALA A 254 6.32 0.19 -23.85
CA ALA A 254 6.76 1.56 -24.08
C ALA A 254 6.44 2.48 -22.89
N LEU A 255 5.32 2.25 -22.21
CA LEU A 255 4.94 3.03 -21.02
C LEU A 255 5.80 2.68 -19.80
N ASP A 256 6.15 1.41 -19.63
CA ASP A 256 7.09 0.98 -18.58
C ASP A 256 8.47 1.65 -18.77
N LYS A 257 9.02 1.59 -19.99
CA LYS A 257 10.29 2.25 -20.31
C LYS A 257 10.25 3.76 -20.08
N ALA A 258 9.14 4.40 -20.38
CA ALA A 258 8.97 5.83 -20.13
C ALA A 258 8.95 6.13 -18.63
N THR A 259 8.28 5.32 -17.84
CA THR A 259 8.20 5.46 -16.38
C THR A 259 9.57 5.20 -15.74
N GLU A 260 10.25 4.14 -16.16
CA GLU A 260 11.63 3.83 -15.76
C GLU A 260 12.58 5.00 -16.02
N SER A 261 12.56 5.56 -17.24
CA SER A 261 13.37 6.73 -17.61
C SER A 261 13.09 7.95 -16.72
N VAL A 262 11.83 8.24 -16.40
CA VAL A 262 11.47 9.33 -15.49
C VAL A 262 12.08 9.12 -14.09
N LEU A 263 12.07 7.88 -13.58
CA LEU A 263 12.64 7.55 -12.28
C LEU A 263 14.18 7.62 -12.29
N GLU A 264 14.82 7.00 -13.28
CA GLU A 264 16.29 6.93 -13.37
C GLU A 264 16.95 8.28 -13.67
N GLU A 265 16.30 9.11 -14.48
CA GLU A 265 16.80 10.43 -14.84
C GLU A 265 16.46 11.52 -13.80
N GLY A 266 15.81 11.16 -12.70
CA GLY A 266 15.46 12.10 -11.64
C GLY A 266 14.36 13.10 -12.00
N HIS A 267 13.46 12.71 -12.90
CA HIS A 267 12.35 13.55 -13.36
C HIS A 267 11.05 13.33 -12.58
N SER A 268 11.09 12.63 -11.44
CA SER A 268 9.96 12.52 -10.50
C SER A 268 9.65 13.87 -9.85
N PRO A 269 8.39 14.13 -9.47
CA PRO A 269 8.03 15.38 -8.80
C PRO A 269 8.81 15.57 -7.50
N SER A 270 9.46 16.72 -7.36
CA SER A 270 10.13 17.12 -6.13
C SER A 270 9.15 17.71 -5.12
N ARG A 271 9.44 17.53 -3.83
CA ARG A 271 8.72 18.22 -2.75
C ARG A 271 9.17 19.67 -2.56
N LYS A 272 10.29 20.06 -3.16
CA LYS A 272 10.85 21.41 -3.06
C LYS A 272 10.30 22.33 -4.13
N VAL A 273 9.85 23.51 -3.73
CA VAL A 273 9.41 24.55 -4.65
C VAL A 273 10.56 25.00 -5.54
N ASN A 274 10.26 25.34 -6.79
CA ASN A 274 11.20 25.71 -7.84
C ASN A 274 12.06 24.55 -8.41
N GLU A 275 11.77 23.31 -8.06
CA GLU A 275 12.28 22.13 -8.73
C GLU A 275 11.21 21.56 -9.67
N ILE A 276 11.45 20.37 -10.25
CA ILE A 276 10.46 19.69 -11.08
C ILE A 276 9.21 19.33 -10.26
N ASP A 277 8.04 19.66 -10.79
CA ASP A 277 6.76 19.29 -10.18
C ASP A 277 6.01 18.25 -11.04
N ASN A 278 4.81 17.86 -10.63
CA ASN A 278 3.98 16.87 -11.33
C ASN A 278 3.82 17.20 -12.83
N ARG A 279 3.64 18.47 -13.19
CA ARG A 279 3.48 18.90 -14.60
C ARG A 279 4.74 18.64 -15.43
N GLY A 280 5.91 18.95 -14.87
CA GLY A 280 7.19 18.66 -15.48
C GLY A 280 7.44 17.17 -15.65
N SER A 281 7.15 16.38 -14.62
CA SER A 281 7.25 14.92 -14.64
C SER A 281 6.39 14.31 -15.75
N HIS A 282 5.14 14.75 -15.90
CA HIS A 282 4.26 14.30 -16.98
C HIS A 282 4.78 14.65 -18.37
N PHE A 283 5.42 15.80 -18.51
CA PHE A 283 6.04 16.17 -19.77
C PHE A 283 7.16 15.20 -20.16
N TYR A 284 8.04 14.85 -19.21
CA TYR A 284 9.09 13.86 -19.44
C TYR A 284 8.53 12.45 -19.70
N LEU A 285 7.47 12.07 -18.98
CA LEU A 285 6.78 10.80 -19.23
C LEU A 285 6.23 10.73 -20.67
N ALA A 286 5.53 11.76 -21.12
CA ALA A 286 5.00 11.83 -22.49
C ALA A 286 6.10 11.78 -23.54
N LEU A 287 7.19 12.50 -23.32
CA LEU A 287 8.37 12.47 -24.19
C LEU A 287 9.02 11.10 -24.23
N GLY A 288 9.23 10.47 -23.08
CA GLY A 288 9.78 9.12 -22.94
C GLY A 288 8.91 8.08 -23.65
N TRP A 289 7.58 8.15 -23.46
CA TRP A 289 6.64 7.25 -24.12
C TRP A 289 6.66 7.38 -25.64
N ALA A 290 6.66 8.62 -26.17
CA ALA A 290 6.78 8.87 -27.59
C ALA A 290 8.10 8.32 -28.18
N LYS A 291 9.23 8.52 -27.48
CA LYS A 291 10.53 7.97 -27.88
C LYS A 291 10.54 6.44 -27.87
N ALA A 292 10.00 5.82 -26.82
CA ALA A 292 9.94 4.36 -26.70
C ALA A 292 9.06 3.74 -27.79
N LEU A 293 7.92 4.35 -28.12
CA LEU A 293 7.06 3.90 -29.23
C LEU A 293 7.77 4.04 -30.60
N ALA A 294 8.48 5.13 -30.84
CA ALA A 294 9.22 5.33 -32.11
C ALA A 294 10.33 4.29 -32.31
N GLN A 295 10.86 3.70 -31.25
CA GLN A 295 11.87 2.63 -31.35
C GLN A 295 11.27 1.25 -31.66
N GLN A 296 9.95 1.09 -31.58
CA GLN A 296 9.25 -0.16 -31.83
C GLN A 296 8.71 -0.30 -33.27
N THR A 297 8.86 0.74 -34.08
CA THR A 297 8.53 0.75 -35.51
C THR A 297 9.79 0.56 -36.34
#